data_a93102b2e946e4a0b56bc69da02f8d4c
#
_entry.id   a93102b2e946e4a0b56bc69da02f8d4c
#
_cell.length_a   1.000
_cell.length_b   1.000
_cell.length_c   1.000
_cell.angle_alpha   90.00
_cell.angle_beta   90.00
_cell.angle_gamma   90.00
#
_symmetry.space_group_name_H-M   'P 1'
#
loop_
_entity.id
_entity.type
_entity.pdbx_description
1 polymer ?
#
loop_
_entity_poly.entity_id
_entity_poly.type
_entity_poly.pdbx_seq_one_letter_code
_entity_poly.pdbx_strand_id
1 'polypeptide(L)'
;MKYGIYYAYWAKEWGGNFLPYISKVKKLGFDILEVNCGGFPEMKIQQLKELKLASQEEGIILTGGYGPRPEHNLASKNPEVINCAFQFWRKTLKKMEIAGIDRIGGALYSYWPVNFREGFNKGEDTARSIENVIKLADIAADYGVTLNMEVLNRFEGYMLNVCDEAVRYVDAVNKPNVKIM
;
A
#
# COMPACT_ATOMS: atom_id res chain seq x y z
N MET A 1 20.21 4.74 -11.33
CA MET A 1 18.76 4.41 -11.31
C MET A 1 18.60 3.09 -10.58
N LYS A 2 17.54 2.89 -9.79
CA LYS A 2 17.26 1.62 -9.10
C LYS A 2 16.07 0.95 -9.74
N TYR A 3 16.13 -0.37 -9.89
CA TYR A 3 15.07 -1.19 -10.48
C TYR A 3 14.46 -2.09 -9.44
N GLY A 4 13.13 -2.13 -9.40
CA GLY A 4 12.38 -2.96 -8.48
C GLY A 4 11.48 -3.96 -9.18
N ILE A 5 11.08 -4.99 -8.45
CA ILE A 5 10.11 -5.95 -8.92
C ILE A 5 9.17 -6.34 -7.78
N TYR A 6 7.90 -6.52 -8.10
CA TYR A 6 6.90 -6.99 -7.15
C TYR A 6 6.99 -8.52 -7.01
N TYR A 7 7.03 -9.03 -5.79
CA TYR A 7 7.15 -10.46 -5.52
C TYR A 7 6.07 -11.30 -6.23
N ALA A 8 4.88 -10.72 -6.44
CA ALA A 8 3.76 -11.38 -7.08
C ALA A 8 4.01 -11.78 -8.55
N TYR A 9 5.07 -11.25 -9.18
CA TYR A 9 5.51 -11.75 -10.49
C TYR A 9 5.77 -13.26 -10.49
N TRP A 10 6.17 -13.82 -9.35
CA TRP A 10 6.47 -15.25 -9.19
C TRP A 10 5.48 -16.01 -8.32
N ALA A 11 4.64 -15.29 -7.56
CA ALA A 11 3.70 -15.89 -6.63
C ALA A 11 2.36 -16.19 -7.33
N LYS A 12 1.70 -17.29 -6.90
CA LYS A 12 0.34 -17.63 -7.33
C LYS A 12 -0.72 -17.11 -6.37
N GLU A 13 -0.32 -16.73 -5.16
CA GLU A 13 -1.19 -16.28 -4.09
C GLU A 13 -0.64 -15.01 -3.44
N TRP A 14 -1.53 -14.23 -2.85
CA TRP A 14 -1.16 -13.01 -2.15
C TRP A 14 -0.59 -13.30 -0.77
N GLY A 15 0.58 -12.70 -0.45
CA GLY A 15 1.24 -12.86 0.85
C GLY A 15 2.21 -14.03 0.90
N GLY A 16 2.45 -14.56 2.11
CA GLY A 16 3.34 -15.68 2.35
C GLY A 16 4.73 -15.28 2.87
N ASN A 17 5.71 -16.16 2.67
CA ASN A 17 7.10 -15.93 3.09
C ASN A 17 7.88 -15.18 2.01
N PHE A 18 8.34 -13.96 2.32
CA PHE A 18 9.07 -13.11 1.37
C PHE A 18 10.60 -13.34 1.38
N LEU A 19 11.14 -14.01 2.38
CA LEU A 19 12.59 -14.25 2.51
C LEU A 19 13.25 -14.86 1.26
N PRO A 20 12.69 -15.91 0.61
CA PRO A 20 13.29 -16.49 -0.58
C PRO A 20 13.42 -15.54 -1.76
N TYR A 21 12.57 -14.49 -1.81
CA TYR A 21 12.60 -13.53 -2.91
C TYR A 21 13.75 -12.54 -2.80
N ILE A 22 14.31 -12.28 -1.61
CA ILE A 22 15.43 -11.36 -1.42
C ILE A 22 16.65 -11.82 -2.23
N SER A 23 17.15 -13.03 -1.97
CA SER A 23 18.28 -13.59 -2.73
C SER A 23 17.95 -13.77 -4.21
N LYS A 24 16.69 -14.05 -4.55
CA LYS A 24 16.25 -14.19 -5.94
C LYS A 24 16.34 -12.86 -6.70
N VAL A 25 15.84 -11.78 -6.16
CA VAL A 25 15.89 -10.45 -6.81
C VAL A 25 17.32 -9.94 -6.90
N LYS A 26 18.16 -10.22 -5.88
CA LYS A 26 19.58 -9.91 -5.91
C LYS A 26 20.29 -10.59 -7.07
N LYS A 27 20.09 -11.90 -7.23
CA LYS A 27 20.68 -12.69 -8.32
C LYS A 27 20.24 -12.22 -9.71
N LEU A 28 19.03 -11.67 -9.82
CA LEU A 28 18.49 -11.13 -11.06
C LEU A 28 18.91 -9.68 -11.35
N GLY A 29 19.66 -9.05 -10.43
CA GLY A 29 20.17 -7.70 -10.59
C GLY A 29 19.18 -6.58 -10.25
N PHE A 30 18.11 -6.88 -9.51
CA PHE A 30 17.22 -5.86 -8.98
C PHE A 30 17.76 -5.23 -7.71
N ASP A 31 17.39 -3.98 -7.46
CA ASP A 31 17.74 -3.21 -6.26
C ASP A 31 16.63 -3.24 -5.21
N ILE A 32 15.38 -3.45 -5.65
CA ILE A 32 14.17 -3.29 -4.83
C ILE A 32 13.30 -4.54 -4.96
N LEU A 33 12.82 -5.03 -3.80
CA LEU A 33 11.75 -6.01 -3.71
C LEU A 33 10.50 -5.34 -3.13
N GLU A 34 9.42 -5.31 -3.88
CA GLU A 34 8.13 -4.91 -3.37
C GLU A 34 7.37 -6.14 -2.83
N VAL A 35 6.85 -6.02 -1.60
CA VAL A 35 6.12 -7.08 -0.91
C VAL A 35 4.70 -6.66 -0.55
N ASN A 36 3.76 -7.62 -0.51
CA ASN A 36 2.39 -7.35 -0.10
C ASN A 36 2.29 -7.12 1.41
N CYS A 37 1.86 -5.94 1.82
CA CYS A 37 1.69 -5.57 3.22
C CYS A 37 0.31 -5.94 3.81
N GLY A 38 -0.62 -6.47 3.00
CA GLY A 38 -1.97 -6.83 3.46
C GLY A 38 -2.00 -7.90 4.56
N GLY A 39 -1.00 -8.79 4.59
CA GLY A 39 -0.84 -9.82 5.63
C GLY A 39 0.01 -9.39 6.83
N PHE A 40 0.60 -8.21 6.84
CA PHE A 40 1.52 -7.76 7.89
C PHE A 40 0.90 -7.74 9.29
N PRO A 41 -0.35 -7.34 9.50
CA PRO A 41 -0.97 -7.38 10.82
C PRO A 41 -0.85 -8.75 11.53
N GLU A 42 -0.87 -9.83 10.75
CA GLU A 42 -0.84 -11.21 11.28
C GLU A 42 0.57 -11.81 11.34
N MET A 43 1.56 -11.17 10.70
CA MET A 43 2.93 -11.66 10.72
C MET A 43 3.54 -11.52 12.12
N LYS A 44 4.35 -12.50 12.52
CA LYS A 44 5.12 -12.44 13.76
C LYS A 44 6.22 -11.38 13.64
N ILE A 45 6.49 -10.65 14.72
CA ILE A 45 7.56 -9.64 14.77
C ILE A 45 8.92 -10.23 14.35
N GLN A 46 9.18 -11.46 14.75
CA GLN A 46 10.43 -12.14 14.40
C GLN A 46 10.60 -12.31 12.88
N GLN A 47 9.54 -12.67 12.14
CA GLN A 47 9.56 -12.82 10.68
C GLN A 47 9.87 -11.48 9.97
N LEU A 48 9.32 -10.36 10.49
CA LEU A 48 9.58 -9.03 9.94
C LEU A 48 11.02 -8.57 10.20
N LYS A 49 11.57 -8.88 11.38
CA LYS A 49 12.98 -8.62 11.71
C LYS A 49 13.93 -9.43 10.82
N GLU A 50 13.62 -10.71 10.60
CA GLU A 50 14.39 -11.57 9.69
C GLU A 50 14.33 -11.05 8.24
N LEU A 51 13.16 -10.61 7.79
CA LEU A 51 13.00 -10.01 6.47
C LEU A 51 13.86 -8.75 6.32
N LYS A 52 13.84 -7.86 7.33
CA LYS A 52 14.66 -6.65 7.35
C LYS A 52 16.16 -7.00 7.32
N LEU A 53 16.59 -7.91 8.17
CA LEU A 53 18.00 -8.30 8.26
C LEU A 53 18.50 -8.87 6.92
N ALA A 54 17.77 -9.85 6.36
CA ALA A 54 18.12 -10.45 5.07
C ALA A 54 18.18 -9.41 3.95
N SER A 55 17.26 -8.44 3.92
CA SER A 55 17.29 -7.37 2.92
C SER A 55 18.51 -6.45 3.06
N GLN A 56 18.93 -6.16 4.30
CA GLN A 56 20.11 -5.35 4.59
C GLN A 56 21.40 -6.08 4.19
N GLU A 57 21.52 -7.37 4.53
CA GLU A 57 22.68 -8.21 4.19
C GLU A 57 22.89 -8.32 2.68
N GLU A 58 21.81 -8.44 1.90
CA GLU A 58 21.87 -8.52 0.45
C GLU A 58 21.87 -7.14 -0.24
N GLY A 59 21.68 -6.04 0.51
CA GLY A 59 21.59 -4.69 -0.03
C GLY A 59 20.35 -4.46 -0.90
N ILE A 60 19.25 -5.15 -0.58
CA ILE A 60 17.95 -5.00 -1.25
C ILE A 60 17.08 -4.02 -0.46
N ILE A 61 16.47 -3.07 -1.15
CA ILE A 61 15.49 -2.15 -0.56
C ILE A 61 14.13 -2.84 -0.57
N LEU A 62 13.44 -2.83 0.58
CA LEU A 62 12.06 -3.30 0.67
C LEU A 62 11.08 -2.13 0.46
N THR A 63 10.06 -2.35 -0.34
CA THR A 63 8.90 -1.47 -0.47
C THR A 63 7.61 -2.25 -0.27
N GLY A 64 6.53 -1.57 0.07
CA GLY A 64 5.23 -2.18 0.29
C GLY A 64 4.28 -1.98 -0.88
N GLY A 65 3.44 -2.97 -1.15
CA GLY A 65 2.29 -2.87 -2.04
C GLY A 65 1.03 -3.36 -1.34
N TYR A 66 -0.12 -2.73 -1.60
CA TYR A 66 -1.40 -3.20 -1.07
C TYR A 66 -2.60 -2.70 -1.89
N GLY A 67 -3.42 -3.63 -2.38
CA GLY A 67 -4.78 -3.35 -2.80
C GLY A 67 -5.72 -3.58 -1.62
N PRO A 68 -6.26 -2.51 -0.97
CA PRO A 68 -7.08 -2.67 0.21
C PRO A 68 -8.34 -3.50 -0.07
N ARG A 69 -8.68 -4.39 0.84
CA ARG A 69 -9.93 -5.16 0.76
C ARG A 69 -11.13 -4.24 0.98
N PRO A 70 -12.37 -4.66 0.61
CA PRO A 70 -13.58 -3.85 0.84
C PRO A 70 -13.74 -3.37 2.28
N GLU A 71 -13.38 -4.19 3.28
CA GLU A 71 -13.42 -3.83 4.70
C GLU A 71 -12.36 -2.79 5.12
N HIS A 72 -11.40 -2.48 4.25
CA HIS A 72 -10.38 -1.46 4.46
C HIS A 72 -10.55 -0.24 3.53
N ASN A 73 -11.73 -0.09 2.93
CA ASN A 73 -12.03 0.98 1.98
C ASN A 73 -12.18 2.34 2.66
N LEU A 74 -11.20 3.23 2.46
CA LEU A 74 -11.22 4.60 2.99
C LEU A 74 -12.25 5.53 2.30
N ALA A 75 -12.83 5.11 1.17
CA ALA A 75 -13.91 5.82 0.48
C ALA A 75 -15.31 5.39 0.94
N SER A 76 -15.41 4.40 1.84
CA SER A 76 -16.69 3.85 2.29
C SER A 76 -17.56 4.89 2.99
N LYS A 77 -18.87 4.84 2.72
CA LYS A 77 -19.88 5.59 3.48
C LYS A 77 -20.24 4.92 4.83
N ASN A 78 -19.80 3.67 5.05
CA ASN A 78 -20.05 2.95 6.29
C ASN A 78 -18.95 3.28 7.31
N PRO A 79 -19.27 3.91 8.46
CA PRO A 79 -18.27 4.25 9.48
C PRO A 79 -17.59 3.03 10.12
N GLU A 80 -18.23 1.86 10.13
CA GLU A 80 -17.61 0.63 10.63
C GLU A 80 -16.48 0.16 9.73
N VAL A 81 -16.65 0.27 8.40
CA VAL A 81 -15.58 -0.02 7.43
C VAL A 81 -14.43 0.95 7.60
N ILE A 82 -14.69 2.24 7.78
CA ILE A 82 -13.66 3.25 8.03
C ILE A 82 -12.89 2.93 9.34
N ASN A 83 -13.58 2.56 10.40
CA ASN A 83 -12.94 2.18 11.66
C ASN A 83 -12.08 0.92 11.49
N CYS A 84 -12.58 -0.09 10.79
CA CYS A 84 -11.82 -1.30 10.45
C CYS A 84 -10.55 -0.96 9.65
N ALA A 85 -10.68 -0.09 8.64
CA ALA A 85 -9.55 0.38 7.83
C ALA A 85 -8.47 1.05 8.70
N PHE A 86 -8.84 1.96 9.61
CA PHE A 86 -7.87 2.62 10.48
C PHE A 86 -7.21 1.65 11.48
N GLN A 87 -7.94 0.67 12.00
CA GLN A 87 -7.35 -0.38 12.86
C GLN A 87 -6.34 -1.22 12.09
N PHE A 88 -6.67 -1.62 10.87
CA PHE A 88 -5.78 -2.34 9.97
C PHE A 88 -4.52 -1.51 9.67
N TRP A 89 -4.66 -0.25 9.26
CA TRP A 89 -3.54 0.60 8.89
C TRP A 89 -2.58 0.87 10.05
N ARG A 90 -3.08 1.12 11.27
CA ARG A 90 -2.22 1.28 12.46
C ARG A 90 -1.35 0.04 12.71
N LYS A 91 -1.93 -1.16 12.59
CA LYS A 91 -1.17 -2.41 12.74
C LYS A 91 -0.16 -2.61 11.62
N THR A 92 -0.57 -2.35 10.37
CA THR A 92 0.28 -2.50 9.19
C THR A 92 1.47 -1.55 9.22
N LEU A 93 1.26 -0.26 9.47
CA LEU A 93 2.32 0.75 9.53
C LEU A 93 3.36 0.43 10.61
N LYS A 94 2.91 0.05 11.81
CA LYS A 94 3.80 -0.43 12.87
C LYS A 94 4.65 -1.63 12.44
N LYS A 95 4.09 -2.55 11.68
CA LYS A 95 4.79 -3.73 11.17
C LYS A 95 5.74 -3.39 10.02
N MET A 96 5.39 -2.41 9.19
CA MET A 96 6.27 -1.88 8.15
C MET A 96 7.52 -1.23 8.74
N GLU A 97 7.39 -0.44 9.80
CA GLU A 97 8.53 0.13 10.54
C GLU A 97 9.48 -0.97 11.02
N ILE A 98 8.94 -2.05 11.62
CA ILE A 98 9.75 -3.20 12.07
C ILE A 98 10.46 -3.86 10.89
N ALA A 99 9.81 -3.99 9.75
CA ALA A 99 10.38 -4.56 8.53
C ALA A 99 11.35 -3.62 7.80
N GLY A 100 11.44 -2.35 8.21
CA GLY A 100 12.28 -1.35 7.54
C GLY A 100 11.72 -0.87 6.20
N ILE A 101 10.40 -0.88 6.04
CA ILE A 101 9.69 -0.43 4.84
C ILE A 101 9.16 0.99 5.09
N ASP A 102 9.65 1.95 4.31
CA ASP A 102 9.35 3.39 4.45
C ASP A 102 8.35 3.93 3.41
N ARG A 103 7.84 3.07 2.53
CA ARG A 103 6.86 3.45 1.50
C ARG A 103 5.97 2.30 1.10
N ILE A 104 4.73 2.63 0.78
CA ILE A 104 3.73 1.68 0.30
C ILE A 104 2.94 2.29 -0.85
N GLY A 105 2.69 1.48 -1.89
CA GLY A 105 1.88 1.86 -3.04
C GLY A 105 0.65 1.00 -3.21
N GLY A 106 -0.27 1.47 -4.05
CA GLY A 106 -1.49 0.76 -4.40
C GLY A 106 -2.74 1.64 -4.40
N ALA A 107 -3.91 0.99 -4.46
CA ALA A 107 -5.20 1.66 -4.40
C ALA A 107 -5.57 2.12 -2.98
N LEU A 108 -4.62 2.71 -2.24
CA LEU A 108 -4.73 3.04 -0.81
C LEU A 108 -5.91 3.96 -0.48
N TYR A 109 -6.39 4.69 -1.48
CA TYR A 109 -7.50 5.62 -1.44
C TYR A 109 -8.88 4.95 -1.51
N SER A 110 -8.95 3.66 -1.88
CA SER A 110 -10.20 2.92 -2.10
C SER A 110 -10.03 1.45 -1.68
N TYR A 111 -10.54 0.53 -2.49
CA TYR A 111 -10.36 -0.91 -2.33
C TYR A 111 -10.12 -1.58 -3.70
N TRP A 112 -9.56 -2.79 -3.67
CA TRP A 112 -9.23 -3.53 -4.87
C TRP A 112 -9.41 -5.05 -4.65
N PRO A 113 -9.96 -5.79 -5.64
CA PRO A 113 -10.61 -5.30 -6.86
C PRO A 113 -11.96 -4.64 -6.59
N VAL A 114 -12.31 -3.66 -7.43
CA VAL A 114 -13.59 -2.95 -7.29
C VAL A 114 -14.75 -3.83 -7.77
N ASN A 115 -15.83 -3.86 -7.00
CA ASN A 115 -17.08 -4.48 -7.42
C ASN A 115 -17.98 -3.45 -8.14
N PHE A 116 -17.87 -3.40 -9.44
CA PHE A 116 -18.65 -2.44 -10.27
C PHE A 116 -20.17 -2.69 -10.27
N ARG A 117 -20.65 -3.82 -9.74
CA ARG A 117 -22.09 -4.14 -9.66
C ARG A 117 -22.79 -3.41 -8.51
N GLU A 118 -22.06 -2.98 -7.50
CA GLU A 118 -22.63 -2.33 -6.31
C GLU A 118 -22.99 -0.85 -6.54
N GLY A 119 -22.55 -0.30 -7.66
CA GLY A 119 -22.67 1.13 -7.94
C GLY A 119 -21.70 1.96 -7.07
N PHE A 120 -21.36 3.13 -7.57
CA PHE A 120 -20.47 4.07 -6.86
C PHE A 120 -20.81 5.51 -7.28
N ASN A 121 -20.50 6.44 -6.39
CA ASN A 121 -20.53 7.87 -6.71
C ASN A 121 -19.09 8.39 -6.63
N LYS A 122 -18.42 8.47 -7.79
CA LYS A 122 -17.00 8.87 -7.87
C LYS A 122 -16.72 10.17 -7.11
N GLY A 123 -17.59 11.17 -7.22
CA GLY A 123 -17.37 12.48 -6.58
C GLY A 123 -17.43 12.40 -5.06
N GLU A 124 -18.49 11.81 -4.51
CA GLU A 124 -18.65 11.66 -3.06
C GLU A 124 -17.63 10.70 -2.46
N ASP A 125 -17.34 9.60 -3.16
CA ASP A 125 -16.37 8.60 -2.71
C ASP A 125 -14.96 9.21 -2.68
N THR A 126 -14.60 10.02 -3.69
CA THR A 126 -13.32 10.74 -3.71
C THR A 126 -13.22 11.74 -2.56
N ALA A 127 -14.28 12.50 -2.27
CA ALA A 127 -14.29 13.45 -1.16
C ALA A 127 -14.07 12.75 0.19
N ARG A 128 -14.81 11.66 0.47
CA ARG A 128 -14.63 10.87 1.70
C ARG A 128 -13.24 10.26 1.79
N SER A 129 -12.73 9.77 0.66
CA SER A 129 -11.38 9.21 0.58
C SER A 129 -10.32 10.24 0.95
N ILE A 130 -10.40 11.46 0.40
CA ILE A 130 -9.47 12.56 0.73
C ILE A 130 -9.46 12.82 2.23
N GLU A 131 -10.64 12.98 2.86
CA GLU A 131 -10.75 13.21 4.31
C GLU A 131 -10.08 12.11 5.15
N ASN A 132 -10.25 10.86 4.75
CA ASN A 132 -9.69 9.72 5.47
C ASN A 132 -8.21 9.50 5.15
N VAL A 133 -7.76 9.76 3.92
CA VAL A 133 -6.33 9.68 3.56
C VAL A 133 -5.53 10.79 4.25
N ILE A 134 -6.08 11.98 4.48
CA ILE A 134 -5.46 13.02 5.31
C ILE A 134 -5.13 12.45 6.70
N LYS A 135 -6.09 11.79 7.36
CA LYS A 135 -5.90 11.18 8.68
C LYS A 135 -4.92 10.01 8.63
N LEU A 136 -4.99 9.19 7.58
CA LEU A 136 -4.05 8.09 7.38
C LEU A 136 -2.62 8.60 7.16
N ALA A 137 -2.46 9.70 6.42
CA ALA A 137 -1.15 10.31 6.17
C ALA A 137 -0.49 10.80 7.47
N ASP A 138 -1.26 11.36 8.41
CA ASP A 138 -0.74 11.75 9.72
C ASP A 138 -0.28 10.52 10.52
N ILE A 139 -1.07 9.45 10.53
CA ILE A 139 -0.66 8.19 11.17
C ILE A 139 0.57 7.59 10.49
N ALA A 140 0.65 7.62 9.16
CA ALA A 140 1.79 7.09 8.42
C ALA A 140 3.08 7.89 8.68
N ALA A 141 2.96 9.22 8.88
CA ALA A 141 4.08 10.08 9.22
C ALA A 141 4.73 9.70 10.57
N ASP A 142 3.95 9.26 11.56
CA ASP A 142 4.45 8.78 12.85
C ASP A 142 5.39 7.57 12.71
N TYR A 143 5.25 6.80 11.63
CA TYR A 143 6.09 5.65 11.29
C TYR A 143 7.10 5.92 10.17
N GLY A 144 7.20 7.18 9.70
CA GLY A 144 8.10 7.55 8.60
C GLY A 144 7.71 6.95 7.24
N VAL A 145 6.42 6.63 7.04
CA VAL A 145 5.95 5.95 5.82
C VAL A 145 5.34 6.94 4.83
N THR A 146 5.77 6.82 3.58
CA THR A 146 5.19 7.50 2.41
C THR A 146 4.10 6.63 1.78
N LEU A 147 2.95 7.24 1.51
CA LEU A 147 1.81 6.62 0.83
C LEU A 147 1.83 7.02 -0.66
N ASN A 148 1.93 6.04 -1.56
CA ASN A 148 1.96 6.28 -3.00
C ASN A 148 0.62 5.83 -3.62
N MET A 149 -0.13 6.78 -4.16
CA MET A 149 -1.43 6.54 -4.78
C MET A 149 -1.23 6.02 -6.21
N GLU A 150 -1.69 4.82 -6.46
CA GLU A 150 -1.56 4.16 -7.76
C GLU A 150 -2.64 4.64 -8.72
N VAL A 151 -2.24 5.02 -9.95
CA VAL A 151 -3.18 5.29 -11.04
C VAL A 151 -3.56 3.97 -11.69
N LEU A 152 -4.80 3.53 -11.48
CA LEU A 152 -5.30 2.26 -11.99
C LEU A 152 -6.13 2.43 -13.26
N ASN A 153 -6.09 1.42 -14.13
CA ASN A 153 -6.98 1.35 -15.28
C ASN A 153 -8.45 1.21 -14.84
N ARG A 154 -9.39 1.47 -15.77
CA ARG A 154 -10.84 1.48 -15.49
C ARG A 154 -11.47 0.12 -15.21
N PHE A 155 -10.74 -0.95 -15.42
CA PHE A 155 -11.19 -2.31 -15.11
C PHE A 155 -10.86 -2.71 -13.68
N GLU A 156 -9.91 -2.02 -13.06
CA GLU A 156 -9.41 -2.30 -11.71
C GLU A 156 -9.83 -1.26 -10.68
N GLY A 157 -10.07 -0.02 -11.11
CA GLY A 157 -10.46 1.08 -10.23
C GLY A 157 -11.36 2.09 -10.92
N TYR A 158 -12.02 2.95 -10.15
CA TYR A 158 -12.94 3.99 -10.68
C TYR A 158 -12.58 5.41 -10.25
N MET A 159 -11.64 5.60 -9.32
CA MET A 159 -11.36 6.92 -8.75
C MET A 159 -10.20 7.64 -9.44
N LEU A 160 -9.03 7.01 -9.50
CA LEU A 160 -7.81 7.60 -10.08
C LEU A 160 -7.43 6.79 -11.33
N ASN A 161 -7.96 7.18 -12.49
CA ASN A 161 -7.76 6.45 -13.74
C ASN A 161 -6.85 7.17 -14.73
N VAL A 162 -6.52 8.44 -14.48
CA VAL A 162 -5.59 9.24 -15.27
C VAL A 162 -4.72 10.10 -14.34
N CYS A 163 -3.53 10.48 -14.83
CA CYS A 163 -2.56 11.23 -14.03
C CYS A 163 -3.13 12.53 -13.46
N ASP A 164 -3.94 13.27 -14.23
CA ASP A 164 -4.57 14.51 -13.77
C ASP A 164 -5.50 14.32 -12.56
N GLU A 165 -6.22 13.18 -12.49
CA GLU A 165 -7.04 12.86 -11.33
C GLU A 165 -6.17 12.60 -10.10
N ALA A 166 -5.05 11.88 -10.27
CA ALA A 166 -4.13 11.61 -9.18
C ALA A 166 -3.44 12.89 -8.68
N VAL A 167 -3.03 13.79 -9.58
CA VAL A 167 -2.46 15.10 -9.21
C VAL A 167 -3.48 15.89 -8.37
N ARG A 168 -4.70 16.08 -8.88
CA ARG A 168 -5.75 16.79 -8.13
C ARG A 168 -6.07 16.14 -6.78
N TYR A 169 -6.03 14.81 -6.72
CA TYR A 169 -6.25 14.06 -5.49
C TYR A 169 -5.15 14.33 -4.45
N VAL A 170 -3.88 14.21 -4.85
CA VAL A 170 -2.74 14.41 -3.95
C VAL A 170 -2.64 15.88 -3.52
N ASP A 171 -2.93 16.82 -4.42
CA ASP A 171 -2.99 18.26 -4.09
C ASP A 171 -4.11 18.55 -3.06
N ALA A 172 -5.28 17.92 -3.22
CA ALA A 172 -6.40 18.06 -2.27
C ALA A 172 -6.07 17.43 -0.89
N VAL A 173 -5.35 16.31 -0.85
CA VAL A 173 -4.87 15.72 0.40
C VAL A 173 -3.84 16.61 1.08
N ASN A 174 -3.00 17.28 0.32
CA ASN A 174 -1.99 18.25 0.77
C ASN A 174 -1.12 17.77 1.95
N LYS A 175 -0.59 16.54 1.86
CA LYS A 175 0.32 15.96 2.86
C LYS A 175 1.67 15.62 2.21
N PRO A 176 2.81 15.97 2.84
CA PRO A 176 4.14 15.79 2.23
C PRO A 176 4.51 14.33 2.00
N ASN A 177 3.92 13.41 2.76
CA ASN A 177 4.13 11.96 2.65
C ASN A 177 3.06 11.25 1.82
N VAL A 178 2.25 11.97 1.04
CA VAL A 178 1.33 11.40 0.05
C VAL A 178 1.83 11.75 -1.35
N LYS A 179 2.04 10.73 -2.19
CA LYS A 179 2.64 10.83 -3.53
C LYS A 179 1.85 10.01 -4.53
N ILE A 180 2.24 10.09 -5.80
CA ILE A 180 1.68 9.33 -6.93
C ILE A 180 2.70 8.27 -7.37
N MET A 181 2.21 7.12 -7.78
CA MET A 181 3.00 6.12 -8.49
C MET A 181 2.27 5.68 -9.76
#